data_61d7a140f158297281cba9a2d9a9f34d
#
_entry.id   61d7a140f158297281cba9a2d9a9f34d
#
_cell.length_a   1.000
_cell.length_b   1.000
_cell.length_c   1.000
_cell.angle_alpha   90.00
_cell.angle_beta   90.00
_cell.angle_gamma   90.00
#
_symmetry.space_group_name_H-M   'P 1'
#
loop_
_entity.id
_entity.type
_entity.pdbx_description
1 polymer ?
#
loop_
_entity_poly.entity_id
_entity_poly.type
_entity_poly.pdbx_seq_one_letter_code
_entity_poly.pdbx_strand_id
1 'polypeptide(L)'
;MRLIDRRQILQAAAATALLPLGARFAAAEPATTGLLQSARIANYPYPALSTAVIGGGVVTYAIQGPENGGRILYFHGWGDDYRVVLPLEYPLIDAGYRLLVVHRPGYAGTSLEGTLDGQTMDWRRADGSARSAAALLAHLYGEAERVVVIGTSGGAPAALAFASLYPNQTRALILQAGITQPWTEAGFVPELFRKPYLTAFEKFGWTGDRISQIIFGLLAKMRDSTLSDEDKIKALAGSRLKDIKRDVAFGPVASTILHEDAANGSGELNDARSIFLSKSAYCRWESIKARTLIIHDRQDTFVPFIHAEEAGRRIRHAELRSYHLGGHILWLGRDARRMHSRRLQFLKGSH
;
A
#
# COMPACT_ATOMS: atom_id res chain seq x y z
N MET A 1 28.99 -1.08 -7.33
CA MET A 1 28.26 -0.55 -6.16
C MET A 1 29.28 -0.15 -5.11
N ARG A 2 29.51 1.15 -4.88
CA ARG A 2 30.46 1.59 -3.82
C ARG A 2 29.71 1.51 -2.49
N LEU A 3 30.19 0.67 -1.57
CA LEU A 3 29.74 0.62 -0.19
C LEU A 3 29.95 2.00 0.45
N ILE A 4 28.90 2.58 0.99
CA ILE A 4 28.98 3.85 1.73
C ILE A 4 29.77 3.55 3.02
N ASP A 5 30.89 4.26 3.21
CA ASP A 5 31.77 4.08 4.36
C ASP A 5 31.04 4.47 5.65
N ARG A 6 31.06 3.57 6.66
CA ARG A 6 30.53 3.81 8.00
C ARG A 6 31.00 5.13 8.64
N ARG A 7 32.19 5.61 8.25
CA ARG A 7 32.73 6.89 8.71
C ARG A 7 31.92 8.11 8.25
N GLN A 8 31.35 8.05 7.04
CA GLN A 8 30.51 9.15 6.53
C GLN A 8 29.16 9.26 7.27
N ILE A 9 28.62 8.14 7.73
CA ILE A 9 27.38 8.09 8.54
C ILE A 9 27.64 8.67 9.94
N LEU A 10 28.77 8.33 10.55
CA LEU A 10 29.14 8.83 11.88
C LEU A 10 29.51 10.34 11.88
N GLN A 11 30.11 10.86 10.81
CA GLN A 11 30.40 12.28 10.66
C GLN A 11 29.11 13.11 10.48
N ALA A 12 28.11 12.59 9.80
CA ALA A 12 26.80 13.26 9.68
C ALA A 12 26.05 13.31 11.03
N ALA A 13 26.15 12.27 11.87
CA ALA A 13 25.54 12.22 13.19
C ALA A 13 26.25 13.13 14.21
N ALA A 14 27.57 13.32 14.11
CA ALA A 14 28.34 14.18 15.00
C ALA A 14 28.12 15.68 14.71
N ALA A 15 27.82 16.05 13.47
CA ALA A 15 27.55 17.44 13.08
C ALA A 15 26.20 17.99 13.63
N THR A 16 25.27 17.10 14.00
CA THR A 16 23.95 17.49 14.52
C THR A 16 23.94 17.76 16.04
N ALA A 17 24.99 17.38 16.77
CA ALA A 17 25.04 17.46 18.24
C ALA A 17 25.59 18.81 18.82
N LEU A 18 25.99 19.76 17.97
CA LEU A 18 26.69 20.99 18.41
C LEU A 18 26.10 22.29 17.83
N LEU A 19 24.77 22.40 17.68
CA LEU A 19 24.15 23.67 17.28
C LEU A 19 23.49 24.34 18.48
N PRO A 20 23.78 25.65 18.76
CA PRO A 20 23.18 26.40 19.86
C PRO A 20 21.67 26.63 19.60
N LEU A 21 20.88 26.52 20.68
CA LEU A 21 19.45 26.86 20.70
C LEU A 21 19.27 28.34 20.31
N GLY A 22 18.94 28.61 19.08
CA GLY A 22 18.70 29.96 18.57
C GLY A 22 18.83 30.15 17.08
N ALA A 23 19.37 29.19 16.35
CA ALA A 23 19.44 29.26 14.90
C ALA A 23 18.07 28.97 14.27
N ARG A 24 17.50 29.96 13.58
CA ARG A 24 16.39 29.79 12.64
C ARG A 24 16.71 28.57 11.76
N PHE A 25 15.79 27.62 11.69
CA PHE A 25 15.89 26.46 10.81
C PHE A 25 16.10 26.94 9.36
N ALA A 26 17.35 27.13 8.97
CA ALA A 26 17.73 27.13 7.57
C ALA A 26 17.38 25.71 7.05
N ALA A 27 16.70 25.65 5.92
CA ALA A 27 16.27 24.39 5.31
C ALA A 27 17.45 23.42 5.30
N ALA A 28 17.36 22.34 6.09
CA ALA A 28 18.38 21.30 6.11
C ALA A 28 18.64 20.84 4.69
N GLU A 29 19.91 20.73 4.33
CA GLU A 29 20.31 20.39 2.96
C GLU A 29 19.57 19.12 2.47
N PRO A 30 19.00 19.11 1.28
CA PRO A 30 18.20 18.00 0.75
C PRO A 30 18.91 16.64 0.79
N ALA A 31 20.25 16.64 0.66
CA ALA A 31 21.08 15.44 0.67
C ALA A 31 21.15 14.76 2.05
N THR A 32 21.28 15.54 3.14
CA THR A 32 21.40 14.98 4.50
C THR A 32 20.08 14.30 4.93
N THR A 33 18.95 14.91 4.61
CA THR A 33 17.63 14.34 4.92
C THR A 33 17.40 13.02 4.15
N GLY A 34 17.79 12.96 2.88
CA GLY A 34 17.67 11.75 2.06
C GLY A 34 18.57 10.61 2.56
N LEU A 35 19.79 10.89 3.00
CA LEU A 35 20.70 9.89 3.59
C LEU A 35 20.16 9.30 4.88
N LEU A 36 19.60 10.12 5.78
CA LEU A 36 18.98 9.67 7.02
C LEU A 36 17.75 8.79 6.73
N GLN A 37 16.92 9.18 5.79
CA GLN A 37 15.78 8.38 5.32
C GLN A 37 16.23 7.03 4.76
N SER A 38 17.22 7.03 3.90
CA SER A 38 17.81 5.83 3.31
C SER A 38 18.34 4.86 4.38
N ALA A 39 19.13 5.36 5.33
CA ALA A 39 19.68 4.57 6.43
C ALA A 39 18.58 3.98 7.32
N ARG A 40 17.52 4.74 7.56
CA ARG A 40 16.40 4.29 8.39
C ARG A 40 15.58 3.18 7.71
N ILE A 41 15.30 3.28 6.44
CA ILE A 41 14.61 2.23 5.69
C ILE A 41 15.45 0.96 5.66
N ALA A 42 16.75 1.07 5.37
CA ALA A 42 17.66 -0.07 5.26
C ALA A 42 17.86 -0.85 6.60
N ASN A 43 17.69 -0.16 7.74
CA ASN A 43 17.91 -0.74 9.07
C ASN A 43 16.63 -0.67 9.92
N TYR A 44 15.47 -0.83 9.31
CA TYR A 44 14.21 -0.69 10.00
C TYR A 44 14.02 -1.79 11.07
N PRO A 45 13.70 -1.43 12.33
CA PRO A 45 13.44 -2.41 13.38
C PRO A 45 12.03 -2.98 13.25
N TYR A 46 11.90 -4.16 12.69
CA TYR A 46 10.59 -4.78 12.51
C TYR A 46 10.01 -5.30 13.83
N PRO A 47 8.73 -5.05 14.11
CA PRO A 47 8.05 -5.69 15.22
C PRO A 47 7.86 -7.20 14.93
N ALA A 48 7.66 -7.98 15.98
CA ALA A 48 7.19 -9.35 15.83
C ALA A 48 5.79 -9.38 15.21
N LEU A 49 5.54 -10.38 14.36
CA LEU A 49 4.19 -10.65 13.90
C LEU A 49 3.33 -11.18 15.05
N SER A 50 2.09 -10.75 15.04
CA SER A 50 1.05 -11.22 15.95
C SER A 50 -0.05 -11.94 15.18
N THR A 51 -0.76 -12.82 15.84
CA THR A 51 -1.93 -13.51 15.30
C THR A 51 -3.10 -13.41 16.25
N ALA A 52 -4.31 -13.33 15.70
CA ALA A 52 -5.55 -13.47 16.46
C ALA A 52 -6.45 -14.50 15.80
N VAL A 53 -7.15 -15.29 16.62
CA VAL A 53 -8.18 -16.21 16.13
C VAL A 53 -9.49 -15.45 16.11
N ILE A 54 -10.03 -15.23 14.92
CA ILE A 54 -11.25 -14.47 14.67
C ILE A 54 -12.25 -15.42 14.00
N GLY A 55 -13.31 -15.78 14.69
CA GLY A 55 -14.32 -16.66 14.15
C GLY A 55 -13.76 -17.99 13.60
N GLY A 56 -12.78 -18.57 14.29
CA GLY A 56 -12.12 -19.81 13.87
C GLY A 56 -11.08 -19.66 12.75
N GLY A 57 -11.01 -18.51 12.09
CA GLY A 57 -9.92 -18.16 11.16
C GLY A 57 -8.80 -17.40 11.88
N VAL A 58 -7.60 -17.48 11.34
CA VAL A 58 -6.42 -16.74 11.83
C VAL A 58 -6.27 -15.44 11.06
N VAL A 59 -6.09 -14.33 11.76
CA VAL A 59 -5.67 -13.05 11.17
C VAL A 59 -4.29 -12.71 11.69
N THR A 60 -3.34 -12.56 10.78
CA THR A 60 -1.96 -12.14 11.09
C THR A 60 -1.83 -10.63 10.90
N TYR A 61 -1.10 -9.97 11.80
CA TYR A 61 -0.93 -8.52 11.78
C TYR A 61 0.37 -8.08 12.43
N ALA A 62 0.78 -6.86 12.12
CA ALA A 62 1.89 -6.17 12.78
C ALA A 62 1.41 -4.82 13.32
N ILE A 63 1.92 -4.43 14.49
CA ILE A 63 1.62 -3.12 15.11
C ILE A 63 2.91 -2.38 15.37
N GLN A 64 2.96 -1.11 14.95
CA GLN A 64 4.09 -0.22 15.23
C GLN A 64 3.59 1.19 15.52
N GLY A 65 4.32 1.87 16.42
CA GLY A 65 4.00 3.24 16.83
C GLY A 65 3.55 3.35 18.28
N PRO A 66 3.39 4.58 18.81
CA PRO A 66 3.08 4.80 20.22
C PRO A 66 1.73 4.22 20.60
N GLU A 67 1.62 3.70 21.80
CA GLU A 67 0.41 3.00 22.28
C GLU A 67 -0.85 3.88 22.24
N ASN A 68 -0.68 5.14 22.64
CA ASN A 68 -1.75 6.14 22.65
C ASN A 68 -1.86 6.94 21.34
N GLY A 69 -1.16 6.51 20.28
CA GLY A 69 -1.21 7.17 18.98
C GLY A 69 -2.54 7.01 18.27
N GLY A 70 -2.88 7.98 17.43
CA GLY A 70 -4.03 7.87 16.53
C GLY A 70 -3.91 6.62 15.65
N ARG A 71 -4.93 5.76 15.65
CA ARG A 71 -4.85 4.43 15.00
C ARG A 71 -5.08 4.50 13.52
N ILE A 72 -4.23 3.79 12.77
CA ILE A 72 -4.31 3.61 11.33
C ILE A 72 -4.45 2.11 11.05
N LEU A 73 -5.55 1.71 10.43
CA LEU A 73 -5.73 0.39 9.84
C LEU A 73 -5.19 0.43 8.41
N TYR A 74 -4.16 -0.38 8.13
CA TYR A 74 -3.45 -0.37 6.86
C TYR A 74 -3.64 -1.67 6.10
N PHE A 75 -4.17 -1.58 4.88
CA PHE A 75 -4.24 -2.66 3.91
C PHE A 75 -3.11 -2.53 2.90
N HIS A 76 -2.15 -3.45 2.96
CA HIS A 76 -0.95 -3.47 2.12
C HIS A 76 -1.25 -3.76 0.64
N GLY A 77 -0.29 -3.48 -0.25
CA GLY A 77 -0.37 -3.74 -1.68
C GLY A 77 -0.30 -5.23 -2.04
N TRP A 78 -0.39 -5.51 -3.33
CA TRP A 78 -0.22 -6.86 -3.85
C TRP A 78 1.25 -7.29 -3.74
N GLY A 79 1.48 -8.50 -3.25
CA GLY A 79 2.82 -9.03 -2.98
C GLY A 79 3.50 -8.43 -1.74
N ASP A 80 2.95 -7.36 -1.17
CA ASP A 80 3.50 -6.67 -0.01
C ASP A 80 3.12 -7.36 1.31
N ASP A 81 3.81 -6.96 2.37
CA ASP A 81 3.47 -7.24 3.75
C ASP A 81 3.93 -6.10 4.67
N TYR A 82 3.90 -6.32 5.99
CA TYR A 82 4.33 -5.30 6.96
C TYR A 82 5.79 -4.85 6.78
N ARG A 83 6.66 -5.70 6.19
CA ARG A 83 8.08 -5.38 5.95
C ARG A 83 8.27 -4.40 4.80
N VAL A 84 7.29 -4.30 3.91
CA VAL A 84 7.21 -3.23 2.91
C VAL A 84 6.57 -1.97 3.53
N VAL A 85 5.44 -2.13 4.21
CA VAL A 85 4.65 -1.01 4.71
C VAL A 85 5.38 -0.21 5.79
N LEU A 86 5.85 -0.86 6.85
CA LEU A 86 6.36 -0.14 8.02
C LEU A 86 7.61 0.73 7.75
N PRO A 87 8.62 0.24 7.01
CA PRO A 87 9.77 1.08 6.66
C PRO A 87 9.43 2.25 5.74
N LEU A 88 8.43 2.11 4.88
CA LEU A 88 8.03 3.13 3.92
C LEU A 88 7.05 4.14 4.52
N GLU A 89 6.31 3.72 5.55
CA GLU A 89 5.31 4.54 6.25
C GLU A 89 5.81 5.09 7.60
N TYR A 90 7.12 4.97 7.90
CA TYR A 90 7.68 5.50 9.13
C TYR A 90 7.36 6.98 9.40
N PRO A 91 7.14 7.88 8.39
CA PRO A 91 6.77 9.26 8.68
C PRO A 91 5.43 9.42 9.41
N LEU A 92 4.51 8.45 9.25
CA LEU A 92 3.26 8.41 10.02
C LEU A 92 3.53 8.00 11.47
N ILE A 93 4.42 7.02 11.68
CA ILE A 93 4.81 6.55 13.00
C ILE A 93 5.52 7.67 13.77
N ASP A 94 6.42 8.40 13.11
CA ASP A 94 7.13 9.55 13.70
C ASP A 94 6.21 10.72 14.03
N ALA A 95 5.12 10.85 13.27
CA ALA A 95 4.09 11.84 13.56
C ALA A 95 3.14 11.42 14.71
N GLY A 96 3.42 10.30 15.38
CA GLY A 96 2.67 9.83 16.54
C GLY A 96 1.49 8.92 16.22
N TYR A 97 1.39 8.39 14.99
CA TYR A 97 0.35 7.42 14.66
C TYR A 97 0.77 5.99 14.99
N ARG A 98 -0.21 5.16 15.34
CA ARG A 98 -0.05 3.72 15.56
C ARG A 98 -0.62 2.96 14.36
N LEU A 99 0.25 2.29 13.62
CA LEU A 99 -0.12 1.52 12.45
C LEU A 99 -0.44 0.08 12.85
N LEU A 100 -1.65 -0.37 12.50
CA LEU A 100 -2.07 -1.76 12.47
C LEU A 100 -2.04 -2.21 11.00
N VAL A 101 -0.97 -2.89 10.60
CA VAL A 101 -0.87 -3.50 9.27
C VAL A 101 -1.50 -4.87 9.35
N VAL A 102 -2.68 -5.02 8.78
CA VAL A 102 -3.36 -6.31 8.70
C VAL A 102 -2.91 -7.06 7.45
N HIS A 103 -2.47 -8.31 7.63
CA HIS A 103 -2.20 -9.17 6.48
C HIS A 103 -3.52 -9.65 5.89
N ARG A 104 -3.69 -9.32 4.60
CA ARG A 104 -4.90 -9.69 3.86
C ARG A 104 -4.99 -11.21 3.69
N PRO A 105 -6.17 -11.77 3.43
CA PRO A 105 -6.37 -13.22 3.34
C PRO A 105 -5.38 -13.91 2.40
N GLY A 106 -4.72 -14.95 2.90
CA GLY A 106 -3.68 -15.71 2.19
C GLY A 106 -2.26 -15.15 2.32
N TYR A 107 -2.08 -13.98 2.95
CA TYR A 107 -0.77 -13.42 3.26
C TYR A 107 -0.33 -13.79 4.68
N ALA A 108 0.94 -14.16 4.84
CA ALA A 108 1.57 -14.44 6.13
C ALA A 108 0.75 -15.33 7.07
N GLY A 109 0.04 -16.31 6.54
CA GLY A 109 -0.78 -17.27 7.31
C GLY A 109 -2.18 -16.77 7.68
N THR A 110 -2.61 -15.60 7.22
CA THR A 110 -4.01 -15.18 7.37
C THR A 110 -4.94 -16.12 6.60
N SER A 111 -5.99 -16.60 7.27
CA SER A 111 -6.97 -17.53 6.73
C SER A 111 -7.73 -16.94 5.53
N LEU A 112 -8.19 -17.82 4.65
CA LEU A 112 -9.01 -17.43 3.50
C LEU A 112 -10.51 -17.35 3.83
N GLU A 113 -10.90 -17.86 4.99
CA GLU A 113 -12.27 -17.88 5.48
C GLU A 113 -12.32 -17.88 7.01
N GLY A 114 -13.47 -17.57 7.57
CA GLY A 114 -13.77 -17.63 8.99
C GLY A 114 -15.25 -17.42 9.23
N THR A 115 -15.70 -17.62 10.47
CA THR A 115 -17.10 -17.44 10.87
C THR A 115 -17.26 -16.09 11.55
N LEU A 116 -18.12 -15.24 11.01
CA LEU A 116 -18.47 -13.95 11.60
C LEU A 116 -20.00 -13.88 11.69
N ASP A 117 -20.54 -13.42 12.83
CA ASP A 117 -21.98 -13.35 13.08
C ASP A 117 -22.70 -14.69 12.83
N GLY A 118 -22.04 -15.81 13.20
CA GLY A 118 -22.58 -17.17 13.03
C GLY A 118 -22.59 -17.68 11.58
N GLN A 119 -22.03 -16.92 10.62
CA GLN A 119 -21.96 -17.31 9.22
C GLN A 119 -20.51 -17.54 8.77
N THR A 120 -20.25 -18.67 8.11
CA THR A 120 -18.98 -18.88 7.44
C THR A 120 -18.87 -17.91 6.26
N MET A 121 -17.79 -17.16 6.23
CA MET A 121 -17.55 -16.10 5.27
C MET A 121 -16.25 -16.29 4.53
N ASP A 122 -16.29 -16.11 3.23
CA ASP A 122 -15.12 -16.05 2.38
C ASP A 122 -14.42 -14.70 2.55
N TRP A 123 -13.25 -14.71 3.16
CA TRP A 123 -12.45 -13.49 3.38
C TRP A 123 -11.65 -13.06 2.16
N ARG A 124 -11.56 -13.91 1.12
CA ARG A 124 -10.84 -13.59 -0.12
C ARG A 124 -11.40 -12.38 -0.85
N ARG A 125 -12.67 -12.10 -0.70
CA ARG A 125 -13.34 -10.95 -1.28
C ARG A 125 -13.00 -9.67 -0.50
N ALA A 126 -13.12 -8.51 -1.15
CA ALA A 126 -12.86 -7.21 -0.52
C ALA A 126 -13.72 -6.99 0.73
N ASP A 127 -15.00 -7.36 0.69
CA ASP A 127 -15.92 -7.25 1.83
C ASP A 127 -15.57 -8.24 2.95
N GLY A 128 -15.16 -9.46 2.62
CA GLY A 128 -14.70 -10.45 3.58
C GLY A 128 -13.40 -10.01 4.27
N SER A 129 -12.42 -9.52 3.50
CA SER A 129 -11.19 -8.94 4.04
C SER A 129 -11.46 -7.74 4.95
N ALA A 130 -12.41 -6.88 4.59
CA ALA A 130 -12.82 -5.74 5.41
C ALA A 130 -13.47 -6.19 6.73
N ARG A 131 -14.33 -7.22 6.70
CA ARG A 131 -15.02 -7.75 7.88
C ARG A 131 -14.06 -8.45 8.84
N SER A 132 -13.13 -9.25 8.34
CA SER A 132 -12.09 -9.88 9.17
C SER A 132 -11.21 -8.83 9.86
N ALA A 133 -10.86 -7.74 9.16
CA ALA A 133 -10.10 -6.63 9.72
C ALA A 133 -10.92 -5.84 10.76
N ALA A 134 -12.23 -5.65 10.56
CA ALA A 134 -13.09 -5.00 11.54
C ALA A 134 -13.24 -5.85 12.81
N ALA A 135 -13.40 -7.16 12.67
CA ALA A 135 -13.45 -8.07 13.80
C ALA A 135 -12.11 -8.12 14.56
N LEU A 136 -10.97 -8.08 13.86
CA LEU A 136 -9.65 -7.92 14.49
C LEU A 136 -9.57 -6.58 15.26
N LEU A 137 -10.04 -5.49 14.67
CA LEU A 137 -10.04 -4.17 15.31
C LEU A 137 -10.88 -4.18 16.60
N ALA A 138 -12.06 -4.79 16.55
CA ALA A 138 -12.93 -4.96 17.73
C ALA A 138 -12.27 -5.83 18.81
N HIS A 139 -11.59 -6.91 18.41
CA HIS A 139 -10.84 -7.78 19.32
C HIS A 139 -9.71 -7.03 20.04
N LEU A 140 -8.97 -6.16 19.33
CA LEU A 140 -7.81 -5.46 19.88
C LEU A 140 -8.18 -4.21 20.68
N TYR A 141 -9.23 -3.49 20.28
CA TYR A 141 -9.51 -2.13 20.77
C TYR A 141 -10.97 -1.87 21.15
N GLY A 142 -11.84 -2.84 20.91
CA GLY A 142 -13.30 -2.69 21.12
C GLY A 142 -14.04 -2.20 19.86
N GLU A 143 -15.36 -2.46 19.85
CA GLU A 143 -16.23 -2.21 18.68
C GLU A 143 -16.41 -0.73 18.32
N ALA A 144 -16.25 0.17 19.30
CA ALA A 144 -16.40 1.61 19.10
C ALA A 144 -15.16 2.30 18.54
N GLU A 145 -14.07 1.57 18.32
CA GLU A 145 -12.82 2.16 17.86
C GLU A 145 -12.97 2.78 16.48
N ARG A 146 -12.49 4.03 16.34
CA ARG A 146 -12.50 4.77 15.08
C ARG A 146 -11.07 4.93 14.57
N VAL A 147 -10.84 4.50 13.34
CA VAL A 147 -9.51 4.48 12.73
C VAL A 147 -9.45 5.29 11.44
N VAL A 148 -8.25 5.74 11.11
CA VAL A 148 -7.92 6.10 9.73
C VAL A 148 -7.70 4.79 8.97
N VAL A 149 -8.26 4.68 7.78
CA VAL A 149 -8.08 3.53 6.91
C VAL A 149 -7.18 3.91 5.74
N ILE A 150 -6.11 3.17 5.52
CA ILE A 150 -5.22 3.34 4.37
C ILE A 150 -5.24 2.08 3.52
N GLY A 151 -5.44 2.24 2.22
CA GLY A 151 -5.31 1.16 1.24
C GLY A 151 -4.32 1.55 0.15
N THR A 152 -3.26 0.75 -0.01
CA THR A 152 -2.26 0.95 -1.05
C THR A 152 -2.41 -0.10 -2.14
N SER A 153 -2.42 0.32 -3.41
CA SER A 153 -2.44 -0.58 -4.56
C SER A 153 -3.54 -1.65 -4.45
N GLY A 154 -3.20 -2.93 -4.42
CA GLY A 154 -4.09 -4.07 -4.20
C GLY A 154 -4.79 -4.11 -2.84
N GLY A 155 -4.41 -3.26 -1.89
CA GLY A 155 -5.09 -3.10 -0.60
C GLY A 155 -6.30 -2.14 -0.66
N ALA A 156 -6.41 -1.33 -1.71
CA ALA A 156 -7.48 -0.36 -1.84
C ALA A 156 -8.89 -0.99 -1.91
N PRO A 157 -9.14 -2.14 -2.55
CA PRO A 157 -10.43 -2.82 -2.52
C PRO A 157 -10.94 -3.09 -1.10
N ALA A 158 -10.08 -3.63 -0.22
CA ALA A 158 -10.43 -3.91 1.18
C ALA A 158 -10.66 -2.61 1.99
N ALA A 159 -9.84 -1.57 1.75
CA ALA A 159 -10.01 -0.27 2.39
C ALA A 159 -11.32 0.41 1.98
N LEU A 160 -11.70 0.36 0.71
CA LEU A 160 -12.98 0.85 0.20
C LEU A 160 -14.16 0.08 0.81
N ALA A 161 -14.07 -1.25 0.82
CA ALA A 161 -15.07 -2.09 1.44
C ALA A 161 -15.23 -1.77 2.93
N PHE A 162 -14.12 -1.62 3.66
CA PHE A 162 -14.15 -1.24 5.07
C PHE A 162 -14.84 0.11 5.28
N ALA A 163 -14.43 1.15 4.56
CA ALA A 163 -15.02 2.48 4.69
C ALA A 163 -16.52 2.52 4.35
N SER A 164 -16.95 1.67 3.42
CA SER A 164 -18.34 1.53 3.01
C SER A 164 -19.20 0.74 4.02
N LEU A 165 -18.67 -0.35 4.58
CA LEU A 165 -19.37 -1.23 5.52
C LEU A 165 -19.37 -0.65 6.95
N TYR A 166 -18.29 0.05 7.32
CA TYR A 166 -18.06 0.58 8.67
C TYR A 166 -17.86 2.10 8.66
N PRO A 167 -18.82 2.89 8.13
CA PRO A 167 -18.67 4.34 7.99
C PRO A 167 -18.49 5.05 9.34
N ASN A 168 -19.04 4.51 10.42
CA ASN A 168 -18.90 5.09 11.76
C ASN A 168 -17.56 4.79 12.41
N GLN A 169 -16.90 3.69 12.04
CA GLN A 169 -15.54 3.34 12.49
C GLN A 169 -14.47 3.98 11.60
N THR A 170 -14.82 4.49 10.42
CA THR A 170 -13.87 5.12 9.50
C THR A 170 -13.80 6.62 9.77
N ARG A 171 -12.70 7.07 10.38
CA ARG A 171 -12.43 8.49 10.66
C ARG A 171 -12.04 9.23 9.39
N ALA A 172 -11.16 8.63 8.59
CA ALA A 172 -10.70 9.11 7.30
C ALA A 172 -10.26 7.93 6.43
N LEU A 173 -10.30 8.10 5.11
CA LEU A 173 -9.83 7.13 4.14
C LEU A 173 -8.69 7.73 3.32
N ILE A 174 -7.59 6.99 3.15
CA ILE A 174 -6.50 7.36 2.24
C ILE A 174 -6.32 6.22 1.23
N LEU A 175 -6.39 6.54 -0.05
CA LEU A 175 -6.13 5.60 -1.14
C LEU A 175 -4.84 6.02 -1.83
N GLN A 176 -3.86 5.11 -1.91
CA GLN A 176 -2.53 5.35 -2.44
C GLN A 176 -2.25 4.44 -3.63
N ALA A 177 -2.14 4.99 -4.84
CA ALA A 177 -1.99 4.23 -6.09
C ALA A 177 -2.97 3.05 -6.16
N GLY A 178 -4.21 3.27 -5.67
CA GLY A 178 -5.15 2.21 -5.32
C GLY A 178 -5.90 1.65 -6.53
N ILE A 179 -6.13 0.34 -6.51
CA ILE A 179 -7.05 -0.35 -7.41
C ILE A 179 -8.46 -0.13 -6.86
N THR A 180 -9.26 0.70 -7.52
CA THR A 180 -10.56 1.13 -6.99
C THR A 180 -11.75 0.46 -7.66
N GLN A 181 -11.51 -0.27 -8.71
CA GLN A 181 -12.53 -1.02 -9.46
C GLN A 181 -11.92 -2.24 -10.15
N PRO A 182 -12.73 -3.25 -10.48
CA PRO A 182 -12.25 -4.43 -11.19
C PRO A 182 -11.62 -4.09 -12.54
N TRP A 183 -10.58 -4.81 -12.92
CA TRP A 183 -9.95 -4.67 -14.24
C TRP A 183 -10.66 -5.50 -15.32
N THR A 184 -11.95 -5.35 -15.40
CA THR A 184 -12.76 -6.08 -16.41
C THR A 184 -12.74 -5.42 -17.78
N GLU A 185 -12.28 -4.17 -17.85
CA GLU A 185 -12.20 -3.39 -19.08
C GLU A 185 -10.74 -3.18 -19.48
N ALA A 186 -10.46 -3.24 -20.80
CA ALA A 186 -9.10 -3.07 -21.33
C ALA A 186 -8.42 -1.75 -20.94
N GLY A 187 -9.20 -0.71 -20.64
CA GLY A 187 -8.71 0.58 -20.18
C GLY A 187 -8.10 0.57 -18.77
N PHE A 188 -8.41 -0.45 -17.96
CA PHE A 188 -7.94 -0.61 -16.60
C PHE A 188 -6.77 -1.60 -16.46
N VAL A 189 -6.40 -2.27 -17.54
CA VAL A 189 -5.29 -3.23 -17.56
C VAL A 189 -3.97 -2.46 -17.59
N PRO A 190 -3.02 -2.75 -16.67
CA PRO A 190 -1.70 -2.14 -16.71
C PRO A 190 -1.04 -2.32 -18.08
N GLU A 191 -0.26 -1.33 -18.51
CA GLU A 191 0.40 -1.34 -19.82
C GLU A 191 1.22 -2.61 -20.04
N LEU A 192 1.88 -3.11 -18.99
CA LEU A 192 2.63 -4.37 -19.01
C LEU A 192 1.80 -5.58 -19.47
N PHE A 193 0.52 -5.61 -19.08
CA PHE A 193 -0.39 -6.72 -19.39
C PHE A 193 -1.36 -6.42 -20.53
N ARG A 194 -1.47 -5.15 -20.93
CA ARG A 194 -2.44 -4.68 -21.92
C ARG A 194 -2.31 -5.42 -23.26
N LYS A 195 -1.11 -5.52 -23.79
CA LYS A 195 -0.88 -6.19 -25.08
C LYS A 195 -1.19 -7.70 -25.03
N PRO A 196 -0.71 -8.48 -24.04
CA PRO A 196 -1.11 -9.87 -23.88
C PRO A 196 -2.61 -10.04 -23.66
N TYR A 197 -3.25 -9.17 -22.86
CA TYR A 197 -4.68 -9.19 -22.58
C TYR A 197 -5.50 -8.97 -23.86
N LEU A 198 -5.24 -7.89 -24.59
CA LEU A 198 -5.94 -7.56 -25.84
C LEU A 198 -5.72 -8.65 -26.90
N THR A 199 -4.50 -9.19 -27.02
CA THR A 199 -4.21 -10.27 -27.94
C THR A 199 -4.99 -11.55 -27.59
N ALA A 200 -5.11 -11.87 -26.30
CA ALA A 200 -5.87 -13.02 -25.84
C ALA A 200 -7.37 -12.85 -26.09
N PHE A 201 -7.90 -11.66 -25.82
CA PHE A 201 -9.31 -11.33 -26.04
C PHE A 201 -9.66 -11.32 -27.54
N GLU A 202 -8.88 -10.61 -28.35
CA GLU A 202 -9.16 -10.41 -29.78
C GLU A 202 -8.91 -11.67 -30.62
N LYS A 203 -7.82 -12.41 -30.37
CA LYS A 203 -7.45 -13.57 -31.19
C LYS A 203 -8.11 -14.87 -30.78
N PHE A 204 -8.43 -15.03 -29.51
CA PHE A 204 -8.85 -16.33 -28.98
C PHE A 204 -10.24 -16.32 -28.36
N GLY A 205 -10.91 -15.16 -28.27
CA GLY A 205 -12.21 -15.03 -27.62
C GLY A 205 -12.23 -15.57 -26.19
N TRP A 206 -11.09 -15.48 -25.49
CA TRP A 206 -10.93 -16.09 -24.19
C TRP A 206 -11.77 -15.37 -23.14
N THR A 207 -12.50 -16.17 -22.38
CA THR A 207 -13.26 -15.69 -21.23
C THR A 207 -12.32 -15.19 -20.13
N GLY A 208 -12.83 -14.32 -19.25
CA GLY A 208 -12.07 -13.74 -18.15
C GLY A 208 -11.27 -14.76 -17.33
N ASP A 209 -11.76 -15.98 -17.16
CA ASP A 209 -11.09 -17.06 -16.42
C ASP A 209 -9.79 -17.55 -17.09
N ARG A 210 -9.76 -17.67 -18.42
CA ARG A 210 -8.54 -18.04 -19.14
C ARG A 210 -7.53 -16.92 -19.22
N ILE A 211 -8.01 -15.69 -19.42
CA ILE A 211 -7.15 -14.49 -19.41
C ILE A 211 -6.50 -14.34 -18.04
N SER A 212 -7.27 -14.57 -16.98
CA SER A 212 -6.75 -14.54 -15.62
C SER A 212 -5.68 -15.58 -15.35
N GLN A 213 -5.86 -16.82 -15.84
CA GLN A 213 -4.82 -17.85 -15.73
C GLN A 213 -3.53 -17.49 -16.45
N ILE A 214 -3.59 -16.74 -17.55
CA ILE A 214 -2.41 -16.27 -18.27
C ILE A 214 -1.77 -15.09 -17.56
N ILE A 215 -2.57 -14.14 -17.08
CA ILE A 215 -2.07 -13.06 -16.23
C ILE A 215 -1.45 -13.67 -14.98
N PHE A 216 -2.05 -14.68 -14.38
CA PHE A 216 -1.45 -15.47 -13.31
C PHE A 216 -0.12 -16.09 -13.70
N GLY A 217 -0.05 -16.71 -14.88
CA GLY A 217 1.20 -17.27 -15.39
C GLY A 217 2.27 -16.21 -15.64
N LEU A 218 1.86 -15.01 -16.08
CA LEU A 218 2.77 -13.86 -16.25
C LEU A 218 3.20 -13.28 -14.91
N LEU A 219 2.29 -13.18 -13.94
CA LEU A 219 2.58 -12.70 -12.59
C LEU A 219 3.40 -13.71 -11.80
N ALA A 220 3.13 -15.01 -11.95
CA ALA A 220 3.98 -16.06 -11.42
C ALA A 220 5.38 -16.02 -12.05
N LYS A 221 5.51 -15.68 -13.34
CA LYS A 221 6.80 -15.46 -14.01
C LYS A 221 7.48 -14.16 -13.56
N MET A 222 6.74 -13.13 -13.21
CA MET A 222 7.33 -11.93 -12.56
C MET A 222 7.87 -12.26 -11.16
N ARG A 223 7.28 -13.25 -10.50
CA ARG A 223 7.76 -13.82 -9.25
C ARG A 223 8.89 -14.82 -9.47
N ASP A 224 8.85 -15.57 -10.59
CA ASP A 224 9.91 -16.48 -10.95
C ASP A 224 11.17 -15.67 -11.32
N SER A 225 12.32 -16.13 -10.85
CA SER A 225 13.65 -15.51 -10.89
C SER A 225 14.17 -15.06 -12.27
N THR A 226 13.33 -15.08 -13.30
CA THR A 226 13.68 -14.72 -14.68
C THR A 226 13.73 -13.22 -14.97
N LEU A 227 13.08 -12.39 -14.13
CA LEU A 227 13.19 -10.93 -14.24
C LEU A 227 14.21 -10.41 -13.25
N SER A 228 15.13 -9.60 -13.73
CA SER A 228 16.06 -8.87 -12.85
C SER A 228 15.30 -7.91 -11.95
N ASP A 229 15.86 -7.59 -10.78
CA ASP A 229 15.31 -6.57 -9.89
C ASP A 229 15.14 -5.23 -10.60
N GLU A 230 16.02 -4.91 -11.54
CA GLU A 230 15.92 -3.70 -12.36
C GLU A 230 14.66 -3.74 -13.24
N ASP A 231 14.31 -4.88 -13.83
CA ASP A 231 13.11 -5.02 -14.66
C ASP A 231 11.84 -4.94 -13.84
N LYS A 232 11.82 -5.53 -12.64
CA LYS A 232 10.70 -5.41 -11.69
C LYS A 232 10.48 -3.94 -11.29
N ILE A 233 11.53 -3.25 -10.89
CA ILE A 233 11.46 -1.81 -10.56
C ILE A 233 11.05 -0.97 -11.77
N LYS A 234 11.53 -1.29 -12.95
CA LYS A 234 11.15 -0.63 -14.21
C LYS A 234 9.64 -0.79 -14.50
N ALA A 235 9.09 -1.97 -14.24
CA ALA A 235 7.64 -2.19 -14.39
C ALA A 235 6.81 -1.29 -13.47
N LEU A 236 7.25 -1.09 -12.22
CA LEU A 236 6.57 -0.23 -11.25
C LEU A 236 6.78 1.26 -11.52
N ALA A 237 8.00 1.66 -11.87
CA ALA A 237 8.36 3.06 -12.06
C ALA A 237 8.02 3.61 -13.46
N GLY A 238 7.97 2.75 -14.47
CA GLY A 238 7.73 3.14 -15.85
C GLY A 238 8.71 4.23 -16.32
N SER A 239 8.18 5.29 -16.92
CA SER A 239 8.97 6.45 -17.38
C SER A 239 9.63 7.23 -16.24
N ARG A 240 9.16 7.09 -15.01
CA ARG A 240 9.70 7.75 -13.81
C ARG A 240 11.02 7.18 -13.34
N LEU A 241 11.43 5.99 -13.82
CA LEU A 241 12.67 5.35 -13.40
C LEU A 241 13.89 6.27 -13.52
N LYS A 242 13.97 7.07 -14.58
CA LYS A 242 15.08 8.04 -14.79
C LYS A 242 15.14 9.10 -13.68
N ASP A 243 13.98 9.51 -13.19
CA ASP A 243 13.85 10.58 -12.20
C ASP A 243 14.21 10.09 -10.80
N ILE A 244 13.87 8.84 -10.48
CA ILE A 244 14.05 8.27 -9.14
C ILE A 244 15.37 7.52 -8.94
N LYS A 245 16.02 7.03 -10.00
CA LYS A 245 17.33 6.31 -9.90
C LYS A 245 18.45 7.11 -9.22
N ARG A 246 18.35 8.44 -9.22
CA ARG A 246 19.31 9.34 -8.59
C ARG A 246 18.97 9.69 -7.15
N ASP A 247 17.81 9.29 -6.67
CA ASP A 247 17.41 9.49 -5.28
C ASP A 247 18.27 8.61 -4.37
N VAL A 248 18.82 9.18 -3.30
CA VAL A 248 19.67 8.46 -2.35
C VAL A 248 18.89 7.35 -1.61
N ALA A 249 17.57 7.47 -1.52
CA ALA A 249 16.70 6.45 -0.95
C ALA A 249 16.30 5.36 -1.96
N PHE A 250 16.68 5.48 -3.23
CA PHE A 250 16.26 4.53 -4.27
C PHE A 250 16.63 3.08 -3.93
N GLY A 251 17.89 2.82 -3.59
CA GLY A 251 18.35 1.46 -3.27
C GLY A 251 17.56 0.82 -2.11
N PRO A 252 17.48 1.44 -0.92
CA PRO A 252 16.69 0.92 0.20
C PRO A 252 15.20 0.76 -0.11
N VAL A 253 14.56 1.73 -0.77
CA VAL A 253 13.15 1.63 -1.16
C VAL A 253 12.92 0.48 -2.14
N ALA A 254 13.76 0.38 -3.17
CA ALA A 254 13.69 -0.71 -4.15
C ALA A 254 13.87 -2.09 -3.49
N SER A 255 14.89 -2.24 -2.64
CA SER A 255 15.12 -3.48 -1.88
C SER A 255 13.95 -3.83 -0.97
N THR A 256 13.31 -2.84 -0.36
CA THR A 256 12.13 -3.06 0.49
C THR A 256 10.93 -3.53 -0.34
N ILE A 257 10.64 -2.88 -1.47
CA ILE A 257 9.51 -3.23 -2.36
C ILE A 257 9.71 -4.60 -3.01
N LEU A 258 10.95 -4.96 -3.33
CA LEU A 258 11.29 -6.25 -3.94
C LEU A 258 11.41 -7.38 -2.92
N HIS A 259 11.14 -7.10 -1.64
CA HIS A 259 11.16 -8.14 -0.61
C HIS A 259 10.04 -9.15 -0.88
N GLU A 260 10.44 -10.35 -1.25
CA GLU A 260 9.52 -11.46 -1.50
C GLU A 260 9.45 -12.39 -0.28
N ASP A 261 8.24 -12.80 0.08
CA ASP A 261 8.02 -13.84 1.09
C ASP A 261 7.23 -15.00 0.48
N ALA A 262 7.80 -16.19 0.53
CA ALA A 262 7.13 -17.41 0.07
C ALA A 262 5.79 -17.64 0.78
N ALA A 263 5.62 -17.14 2.00
CA ALA A 263 4.37 -17.20 2.75
C ALA A 263 3.23 -16.35 2.14
N ASN A 264 3.55 -15.45 1.20
CA ASN A 264 2.56 -14.56 0.57
C ASN A 264 1.89 -15.14 -0.68
N GLY A 265 2.34 -16.31 -1.17
CA GLY A 265 1.92 -16.85 -2.47
C GLY A 265 0.41 -17.08 -2.63
N SER A 266 -0.27 -17.58 -1.60
CA SER A 266 -1.73 -17.77 -1.66
C SER A 266 -2.48 -16.44 -1.62
N GLY A 267 -1.95 -15.42 -0.95
CA GLY A 267 -2.50 -14.06 -0.93
C GLY A 267 -2.38 -13.37 -2.28
N GLU A 268 -1.22 -13.49 -2.94
CA GLU A 268 -1.03 -12.96 -4.29
C GLU A 268 -1.99 -13.60 -5.30
N LEU A 269 -2.18 -14.92 -5.19
CA LEU A 269 -3.13 -15.66 -6.01
C LEU A 269 -4.56 -15.19 -5.76
N ASN A 270 -4.92 -14.94 -4.50
CA ASN A 270 -6.21 -14.41 -4.13
C ASN A 270 -6.43 -13.00 -4.69
N ASP A 271 -5.46 -12.13 -4.57
CA ASP A 271 -5.54 -10.76 -5.10
C ASP A 271 -5.74 -10.75 -6.61
N ALA A 272 -4.96 -11.53 -7.32
CA ALA A 272 -5.11 -11.60 -8.77
C ALA A 272 -6.50 -12.07 -9.17
N ARG A 273 -7.10 -13.04 -8.46
CA ARG A 273 -8.49 -13.44 -8.68
C ARG A 273 -9.47 -12.31 -8.39
N SER A 274 -9.33 -11.64 -7.26
CA SER A 274 -10.24 -10.58 -6.84
C SER A 274 -10.16 -9.34 -7.74
N ILE A 275 -8.98 -9.01 -8.25
CA ILE A 275 -8.73 -7.86 -9.11
C ILE A 275 -9.20 -8.13 -10.55
N PHE A 276 -8.81 -9.28 -11.11
CA PHE A 276 -9.06 -9.58 -12.53
C PHE A 276 -10.37 -10.30 -12.80
N LEU A 277 -10.89 -11.07 -11.83
CA LEU A 277 -12.13 -11.84 -11.99
C LEU A 277 -13.35 -11.18 -11.35
N SER A 278 -13.18 -10.20 -10.51
CA SER A 278 -14.32 -9.52 -9.91
C SER A 278 -15.12 -8.79 -10.98
N LYS A 279 -16.42 -9.08 -11.04
CA LYS A 279 -17.39 -8.37 -11.90
C LYS A 279 -18.21 -7.34 -11.13
N SER A 280 -17.97 -7.20 -9.83
CA SER A 280 -18.72 -6.33 -8.94
C SER A 280 -17.83 -5.25 -8.34
N ALA A 281 -18.41 -4.09 -8.09
CA ALA A 281 -17.75 -3.03 -7.35
C ALA A 281 -17.30 -3.53 -5.96
N TYR A 282 -16.18 -3.04 -5.48
CA TYR A 282 -15.63 -3.42 -4.17
C TYR A 282 -16.42 -2.84 -2.99
N CYS A 283 -17.21 -1.79 -3.23
CA CYS A 283 -17.96 -1.07 -2.19
C CYS A 283 -19.22 -0.43 -2.75
N ARG A 284 -20.07 0.00 -1.85
CA ARG A 284 -21.14 0.96 -2.13
C ARG A 284 -20.59 2.37 -1.91
N TRP A 285 -20.25 3.06 -2.99
CA TRP A 285 -19.56 4.36 -2.97
C TRP A 285 -20.29 5.40 -2.12
N GLU A 286 -21.63 5.39 -2.17
CA GLU A 286 -22.50 6.33 -1.47
C GLU A 286 -22.49 6.12 0.06
N SER A 287 -22.05 4.94 0.50
CA SER A 287 -21.93 4.60 1.91
C SER A 287 -20.63 5.12 2.53
N ILE A 288 -19.65 5.54 1.73
CA ILE A 288 -18.39 6.12 2.22
C ILE A 288 -18.66 7.55 2.68
N LYS A 289 -18.74 7.73 4.01
CA LYS A 289 -18.98 9.03 4.66
C LYS A 289 -17.69 9.73 5.06
N ALA A 290 -16.61 8.98 5.17
CA ALA A 290 -15.31 9.48 5.62
C ALA A 290 -14.71 10.47 4.62
N ARG A 291 -14.06 11.51 5.14
CA ARG A 291 -13.18 12.34 4.32
C ARG A 291 -12.15 11.43 3.64
N THR A 292 -11.96 11.61 2.35
CA THR A 292 -11.11 10.72 1.56
C THR A 292 -10.02 11.51 0.86
N LEU A 293 -8.76 11.07 1.00
CA LEU A 293 -7.61 11.56 0.25
C LEU A 293 -7.16 10.47 -0.73
N ILE A 294 -7.09 10.82 -1.99
CA ILE A 294 -6.64 9.94 -3.06
C ILE A 294 -5.30 10.48 -3.57
N ILE A 295 -4.28 9.64 -3.54
CA ILE A 295 -2.91 9.97 -3.95
C ILE A 295 -2.51 9.06 -5.10
N HIS A 296 -2.07 9.66 -6.21
CA HIS A 296 -1.65 8.89 -7.39
C HIS A 296 -0.64 9.67 -8.25
N ASP A 297 0.26 8.97 -8.92
CA ASP A 297 1.07 9.56 -10.01
C ASP A 297 0.32 9.36 -11.33
N ARG A 298 0.20 10.43 -12.14
CA ARG A 298 -0.44 10.32 -13.47
C ARG A 298 0.28 9.41 -14.44
N GLN A 299 1.56 9.12 -14.18
CA GLN A 299 2.39 8.23 -14.98
C GLN A 299 2.59 6.86 -14.32
N ASP A 300 1.74 6.51 -13.37
CA ASP A 300 1.67 5.15 -12.86
C ASP A 300 1.23 4.21 -14.00
N THR A 301 2.17 3.35 -14.42
CA THR A 301 1.95 2.37 -15.50
C THR A 301 1.48 1.02 -14.96
N PHE A 302 1.53 0.84 -13.64
CA PHE A 302 1.09 -0.40 -12.99
C PHE A 302 -0.38 -0.34 -12.60
N VAL A 303 -0.81 0.72 -11.91
CA VAL A 303 -2.23 1.02 -11.68
C VAL A 303 -2.59 2.30 -12.42
N PRO A 304 -3.33 2.23 -13.53
CA PRO A 304 -3.66 3.39 -14.34
C PRO A 304 -4.37 4.49 -13.55
N PHE A 305 -4.05 5.75 -13.83
CA PHE A 305 -4.56 6.92 -13.11
C PHE A 305 -6.10 7.02 -13.09
N ILE A 306 -6.77 6.37 -14.06
CA ILE A 306 -8.23 6.32 -14.14
C ILE A 306 -8.88 5.71 -12.89
N HIS A 307 -8.18 4.83 -12.17
CA HIS A 307 -8.64 4.32 -10.88
C HIS A 307 -8.80 5.44 -9.85
N ALA A 308 -7.87 6.38 -9.81
CA ALA A 308 -7.94 7.54 -8.92
C ALA A 308 -9.03 8.53 -9.35
N GLU A 309 -9.19 8.75 -10.66
CA GLU A 309 -10.24 9.63 -11.21
C GLU A 309 -11.63 9.09 -10.90
N GLU A 310 -11.85 7.79 -11.07
CA GLU A 310 -13.14 7.16 -10.79
C GLU A 310 -13.48 7.22 -9.31
N ALA A 311 -12.55 6.91 -8.42
CA ALA A 311 -12.76 7.06 -6.99
C ALA A 311 -13.03 8.51 -6.60
N GLY A 312 -12.29 9.47 -7.18
CA GLY A 312 -12.48 10.90 -6.93
C GLY A 312 -13.84 11.42 -7.39
N ARG A 313 -14.39 10.84 -8.47
CA ARG A 313 -15.72 11.17 -8.98
C ARG A 313 -16.84 10.58 -8.13
N ARG A 314 -16.67 9.36 -7.60
CA ARG A 314 -17.72 8.62 -6.90
C ARG A 314 -17.78 8.91 -5.40
N ILE A 315 -16.66 9.18 -4.76
CA ILE A 315 -16.65 9.47 -3.32
C ILE A 315 -16.93 10.95 -3.09
N ARG A 316 -18.04 11.27 -2.47
CA ARG A 316 -18.60 12.62 -2.34
C ARG A 316 -17.64 13.68 -1.78
N HIS A 317 -16.77 13.30 -0.87
CA HIS A 317 -15.84 14.21 -0.17
C HIS A 317 -14.38 13.85 -0.44
N ALA A 318 -14.11 13.30 -1.63
CA ALA A 318 -12.76 12.94 -2.00
C ALA A 318 -11.95 14.14 -2.46
N GLU A 319 -10.72 14.19 -1.97
CA GLU A 319 -9.66 15.06 -2.45
C GLU A 319 -8.69 14.23 -3.29
N LEU A 320 -8.70 14.40 -4.60
CA LEU A 320 -7.74 13.77 -5.50
C LEU A 320 -6.49 14.65 -5.63
N ARG A 321 -5.34 14.09 -5.32
CA ARG A 321 -4.03 14.71 -5.47
C ARG A 321 -3.12 13.88 -6.35
N SER A 322 -2.69 14.48 -7.45
CA SER A 322 -1.67 13.92 -8.31
C SER A 322 -0.31 14.53 -7.97
N TYR A 323 0.71 13.67 -7.84
CA TYR A 323 2.08 14.04 -7.53
C TYR A 323 3.04 13.47 -8.56
N HIS A 324 4.21 14.11 -8.70
CA HIS A 324 5.32 13.58 -9.47
C HIS A 324 6.16 12.65 -8.56
N LEU A 325 5.74 11.39 -8.53
CA LEU A 325 6.34 10.33 -7.72
C LEU A 325 7.19 9.39 -8.59
N GLY A 326 7.46 8.21 -8.11
CA GLY A 326 8.14 7.15 -8.86
C GLY A 326 7.20 6.25 -9.67
N GLY A 327 6.15 6.79 -10.27
CA GLY A 327 5.09 5.99 -10.88
C GLY A 327 4.29 5.28 -9.80
N HIS A 328 4.31 3.94 -9.77
CA HIS A 328 3.70 3.15 -8.70
C HIS A 328 4.48 3.21 -7.38
N ILE A 329 5.76 3.63 -7.42
CA ILE A 329 6.63 3.78 -6.25
C ILE A 329 6.40 5.14 -5.59
N LEU A 330 5.46 5.22 -4.65
CA LEU A 330 4.97 6.47 -4.07
C LEU A 330 5.99 7.22 -3.21
N TRP A 331 6.94 6.52 -2.63
CA TRP A 331 7.88 7.04 -1.63
C TRP A 331 9.13 7.70 -2.24
N LEU A 332 9.25 7.65 -3.55
CA LEU A 332 10.33 8.26 -4.33
C LEU A 332 9.79 9.32 -5.29
N GLY A 333 10.68 10.19 -5.74
CA GLY A 333 10.36 11.22 -6.71
C GLY A 333 10.27 12.62 -6.11
N ARG A 334 10.18 13.60 -7.02
CA ARG A 334 10.29 15.02 -6.68
C ARG A 334 9.29 15.49 -5.63
N ASP A 335 8.08 14.97 -5.67
CA ASP A 335 6.98 15.40 -4.78
C ASP A 335 6.77 14.47 -3.57
N ALA A 336 7.61 13.44 -3.35
CA ALA A 336 7.41 12.47 -2.27
C ALA A 336 7.29 13.13 -0.89
N ARG A 337 8.17 14.10 -0.56
CA ARG A 337 8.07 14.87 0.70
C ARG A 337 6.78 15.69 0.79
N ARG A 338 6.37 16.32 -0.30
CA ARG A 338 5.12 17.10 -0.36
C ARG A 338 3.90 16.21 -0.16
N MET A 339 3.91 15.03 -0.75
CA MET A 339 2.89 13.99 -0.56
C MET A 339 2.78 13.59 0.92
N HIS A 340 3.89 13.27 1.57
CA HIS A 340 3.91 12.95 3.00
C HIS A 340 3.38 14.09 3.87
N SER A 341 3.83 15.33 3.62
CA SER A 341 3.33 16.51 4.34
C SER A 341 1.82 16.69 4.17
N ARG A 342 1.28 16.47 2.97
CA ARG A 342 -0.17 16.56 2.71
C ARG A 342 -0.94 15.48 3.46
N ARG A 343 -0.45 14.25 3.51
CA ARG A 343 -1.08 13.17 4.30
C ARG A 343 -1.17 13.55 5.77
N LEU A 344 -0.07 14.02 6.37
CA LEU A 344 -0.05 14.45 7.77
C LEU A 344 -1.00 15.63 8.03
N GLN A 345 -1.05 16.60 7.12
CA GLN A 345 -2.00 17.71 7.20
C GLN A 345 -3.46 17.22 7.11
N PHE A 346 -3.73 16.30 6.22
CA PHE A 346 -5.06 15.71 6.07
C PHE A 346 -5.48 14.97 7.35
N LEU A 347 -4.58 14.21 7.95
CA LEU A 347 -4.85 13.46 9.17
C LEU A 347 -5.11 14.39 10.39
N LYS A 348 -4.38 15.49 10.53
CA LYS A 348 -4.61 16.47 11.59
C LYS A 348 -5.99 17.14 11.53
N GLY A 349 -6.53 17.34 10.35
CA GLY A 349 -7.89 17.89 10.16
C GLY A 349 -9.01 16.86 10.33
N SER A 350 -8.70 15.64 10.77
CA SER A 350 -9.65 14.53 10.93
C SER A 350 -9.97 14.22 12.41
N HIS A 351 -9.64 15.13 13.32
CA HIS A 351 -9.95 15.04 14.76
C HIS A 351 -11.39 15.40 15.07
#